data_a0f2bd0a2a3cbdb572c97ea23cce4779
#
_entry.id   a0f2bd0a2a3cbdb572c97ea23cce4779
#
_cell.length_a   1.000
_cell.length_b   1.000
_cell.length_c   1.000
_cell.angle_alpha   90.00
_cell.angle_beta   90.00
_cell.angle_gamma   90.00
#
_symmetry.space_group_name_H-M   'P 1'
#
loop_
_entity.id
_entity.type
_entity.pdbx_description
1 polymer ?
#
loop_
_entity_poly.entity_id
_entity_poly.type
_entity_poly.pdbx_seq_one_letter_code
_entity_poly.pdbx_strand_id
1 'polypeptide(L)'
;MRKLLMTAALLTWPLGVAAQDLTDERIKELALQAILENPQIIMEAVAILDQERGAQQAEAHAQTLAQQRDLLENDPNAPFMGNADAGTVVVEFFDYNCPYCKRAANDVKALLAADSDIKVVYREWPILGEGSVLAARAALAAHAQGKYEEMHWALMEIQGRAEEASILAAARSVGLDVAKLIDDMESEAVNSHLAVSQGLARDLGFTGTPAFVIGDALVPGAVPLDELQELVAQARTDG
;
A
#
# COMPACT_ATOMS: atom_id res chain seq x y z
N MET A 1 -1.45 43.35 -97.87
CA MET A 1 -2.15 42.66 -96.79
C MET A 1 -1.06 42.20 -95.75
N ARG A 2 -0.90 42.94 -94.64
CA ARG A 2 0.15 42.72 -93.61
C ARG A 2 -0.52 42.09 -92.39
N LYS A 3 -0.18 40.83 -92.09
CA LYS A 3 -0.70 40.15 -90.90
C LYS A 3 0.16 40.57 -89.75
N LEU A 4 -0.41 41.22 -88.72
CA LEU A 4 0.19 41.46 -87.36
C LEU A 4 0.04 40.17 -86.54
N LEU A 5 1.17 39.62 -86.13
CA LEU A 5 1.23 38.59 -85.11
C LEU A 5 1.38 39.26 -83.71
N MET A 6 0.38 39.09 -82.90
CA MET A 6 0.36 39.55 -81.50
C MET A 6 0.89 38.43 -80.63
N THR A 7 2.12 38.56 -80.12
CA THR A 7 2.71 37.67 -79.20
C THR A 7 2.26 38.04 -77.76
N ALA A 8 1.49 37.16 -77.10
CA ALA A 8 1.13 37.30 -75.67
C ALA A 8 2.27 36.75 -74.83
N ALA A 9 2.92 37.62 -74.08
CA ALA A 9 3.86 37.24 -73.08
C ALA A 9 3.14 36.85 -71.76
N LEU A 10 3.17 35.57 -71.43
CA LEU A 10 2.74 35.05 -70.15
C LEU A 10 3.80 35.38 -69.10
N LEU A 11 3.51 36.34 -68.21
CA LEU A 11 4.28 36.59 -67.00
C LEU A 11 3.94 35.53 -65.96
N THR A 12 4.78 34.52 -65.79
CA THR A 12 4.73 33.60 -64.66
C THR A 12 5.43 34.27 -63.44
N TRP A 13 4.61 34.68 -62.48
CA TRP A 13 5.08 35.15 -61.20
C TRP A 13 5.43 33.92 -60.35
N PRO A 14 6.65 33.74 -59.83
CA PRO A 14 6.95 32.68 -58.89
C PRO A 14 6.32 33.04 -57.57
N LEU A 15 5.32 32.27 -57.12
CA LEU A 15 4.84 32.24 -55.76
C LEU A 15 5.94 31.58 -54.89
N GLY A 16 6.93 32.37 -54.52
CA GLY A 16 7.88 31.98 -53.46
C GLY A 16 7.14 31.95 -52.11
N VAL A 17 6.78 30.78 -51.70
CA VAL A 17 6.41 30.54 -50.29
C VAL A 17 7.72 30.75 -49.52
N ALA A 18 7.91 31.93 -48.94
CA ALA A 18 8.98 32.15 -47.95
C ALA A 18 8.73 31.25 -46.76
N ALA A 19 9.54 30.20 -46.61
CA ALA A 19 9.62 29.48 -45.34
C ALA A 19 10.07 30.53 -44.27
N GLN A 20 9.15 30.92 -43.39
CA GLN A 20 9.53 31.78 -42.27
C GLN A 20 10.44 30.94 -41.39
N ASP A 21 11.68 31.35 -41.25
CA ASP A 21 12.60 30.80 -40.25
C ASP A 21 11.93 31.00 -38.86
N LEU A 22 11.46 29.91 -38.27
CA LEU A 22 10.87 29.90 -36.93
C LEU A 22 12.03 30.11 -35.94
N THR A 23 12.11 31.31 -35.39
CA THR A 23 13.03 31.57 -34.28
C THR A 23 12.56 30.88 -33.02
N ASP A 24 13.45 30.55 -32.08
CA ASP A 24 13.11 29.95 -30.81
C ASP A 24 12.05 30.77 -30.03
N GLU A 25 12.12 32.10 -30.10
CA GLU A 25 11.16 33.01 -29.49
C GLU A 25 9.76 32.84 -30.12
N ARG A 26 9.69 32.73 -31.44
CA ARG A 26 8.43 32.55 -32.14
C ARG A 26 7.76 31.18 -31.85
N ILE A 27 8.58 30.13 -31.71
CA ILE A 27 8.12 28.81 -31.31
C ILE A 27 7.49 28.83 -29.90
N LYS A 28 8.18 29.48 -28.94
CA LYS A 28 7.69 29.64 -27.56
C LYS A 28 6.39 30.44 -27.51
N GLU A 29 6.31 31.52 -28.26
CA GLU A 29 5.09 32.36 -28.35
C GLU A 29 3.90 31.56 -28.89
N LEU A 30 4.09 30.82 -29.99
CA LEU A 30 3.06 29.99 -30.58
C LEU A 30 2.62 28.84 -29.67
N ALA A 31 3.57 28.22 -28.96
CA ALA A 31 3.28 27.19 -27.97
C ALA A 31 2.44 27.74 -26.81
N LEU A 32 2.80 28.89 -26.27
CA LEU A 32 2.04 29.56 -25.22
C LEU A 32 0.63 29.93 -25.70
N GLN A 33 0.52 30.48 -26.91
CA GLN A 33 -0.77 30.83 -27.51
C GLN A 33 -1.65 29.58 -27.67
N ALA A 34 -1.11 28.46 -28.18
CA ALA A 34 -1.83 27.22 -28.35
C ALA A 34 -2.36 26.68 -27.03
N ILE A 35 -1.58 26.78 -25.95
CA ILE A 35 -2.00 26.37 -24.59
C ILE A 35 -3.11 27.28 -24.06
N LEU A 36 -3.01 28.62 -24.28
CA LEU A 36 -4.02 29.58 -23.83
C LEU A 36 -5.33 29.43 -24.60
N GLU A 37 -5.26 29.07 -25.89
CA GLU A 37 -6.45 28.81 -26.72
C GLU A 37 -7.11 27.45 -26.37
N ASN A 38 -6.33 26.49 -25.87
CA ASN A 38 -6.80 25.13 -25.53
C ASN A 38 -6.26 24.70 -24.15
N PRO A 39 -6.72 25.30 -23.05
CA PRO A 39 -6.17 25.05 -21.72
C PRO A 39 -6.34 23.60 -21.24
N GLN A 40 -7.28 22.83 -21.83
CA GLN A 40 -7.45 21.40 -21.58
C GLN A 40 -6.22 20.56 -21.90
N ILE A 41 -5.31 21.01 -22.78
CA ILE A 41 -4.04 20.32 -23.09
C ILE A 41 -3.21 20.10 -21.83
N ILE A 42 -3.24 21.03 -20.87
CA ILE A 42 -2.52 20.90 -19.60
C ILE A 42 -3.13 19.74 -18.80
N MET A 43 -4.47 19.65 -18.74
CA MET A 43 -5.13 18.56 -18.00
C MET A 43 -4.89 17.20 -18.65
N GLU A 44 -4.86 17.14 -19.98
CA GLU A 44 -4.53 15.93 -20.73
C GLU A 44 -3.07 15.50 -20.46
N ALA A 45 -2.13 16.45 -20.49
CA ALA A 45 -0.72 16.18 -20.19
C ALA A 45 -0.54 15.70 -18.74
N VAL A 46 -1.24 16.31 -17.77
CA VAL A 46 -1.23 15.87 -16.36
C VAL A 46 -1.79 14.45 -16.25
N ALA A 47 -2.91 14.14 -16.91
CA ALA A 47 -3.50 12.80 -16.87
C ALA A 47 -2.54 11.73 -17.43
N ILE A 48 -1.83 12.02 -18.52
CA ILE A 48 -0.80 11.12 -19.08
C ILE A 48 0.33 10.90 -18.06
N LEU A 49 0.85 11.97 -17.47
CA LEU A 49 1.91 11.87 -16.47
C LEU A 49 1.47 11.09 -15.22
N ASP A 50 0.24 11.26 -14.78
CA ASP A 50 -0.31 10.54 -13.63
C ASP A 50 -0.49 9.05 -13.96
N GLN A 51 -0.92 8.72 -15.18
CA GLN A 51 -1.00 7.34 -15.66
C GLN A 51 0.40 6.69 -15.72
N GLU A 52 1.40 7.36 -16.29
CA GLU A 52 2.78 6.86 -16.36
C GLU A 52 3.37 6.64 -14.97
N ARG A 53 3.18 7.60 -14.06
CA ARG A 53 3.63 7.48 -12.66
C ARG A 53 2.93 6.32 -11.94
N GLY A 54 1.61 6.19 -12.14
CA GLY A 54 0.85 5.07 -11.58
C GLY A 54 1.36 3.71 -12.05
N ALA A 55 1.65 3.58 -13.35
CA ALA A 55 2.21 2.35 -13.91
C ALA A 55 3.62 2.04 -13.36
N GLN A 56 4.49 3.05 -13.27
CA GLN A 56 5.83 2.90 -12.70
C GLN A 56 5.78 2.52 -11.20
N GLN A 57 4.87 3.11 -10.43
CA GLN A 57 4.67 2.77 -9.03
C GLN A 57 4.14 1.34 -8.88
N ALA A 58 3.17 0.93 -9.68
CA ALA A 58 2.63 -0.42 -9.66
C ALA A 58 3.72 -1.46 -9.97
N GLU A 59 4.56 -1.20 -10.96
CA GLU A 59 5.70 -2.07 -11.29
C GLU A 59 6.72 -2.14 -10.15
N ALA A 60 7.07 -1.00 -9.55
CA ALA A 60 7.98 -0.94 -8.40
C ALA A 60 7.42 -1.70 -7.19
N HIS A 61 6.12 -1.56 -6.91
CA HIS A 61 5.45 -2.30 -5.83
C HIS A 61 5.43 -3.81 -6.12
N ALA A 62 5.14 -4.24 -7.35
CA ALA A 62 5.17 -5.66 -7.71
C ALA A 62 6.57 -6.26 -7.56
N GLN A 63 7.62 -5.54 -7.96
CA GLN A 63 9.00 -5.96 -7.77
C GLN A 63 9.36 -6.05 -6.29
N THR A 64 8.99 -5.07 -5.49
CA THR A 64 9.21 -5.05 -4.04
C THR A 64 8.48 -6.21 -3.38
N LEU A 65 7.22 -6.44 -3.73
CA LEU A 65 6.42 -7.53 -3.20
C LEU A 65 7.06 -8.89 -3.52
N ALA A 66 7.48 -9.11 -4.76
CA ALA A 66 8.14 -10.36 -5.16
C ALA A 66 9.46 -10.61 -4.38
N GLN A 67 10.25 -9.55 -4.13
CA GLN A 67 11.49 -9.65 -3.36
C GLN A 67 11.26 -9.89 -1.86
N GLN A 68 10.16 -9.35 -1.31
CA GLN A 68 9.85 -9.38 0.12
C GLN A 68 8.85 -10.47 0.50
N ARG A 69 8.32 -11.23 -0.48
CA ARG A 69 7.23 -12.20 -0.26
C ARG A 69 7.56 -13.20 0.85
N ASP A 70 8.73 -13.81 0.80
CA ASP A 70 9.13 -14.79 1.82
C ASP A 70 9.17 -14.17 3.22
N LEU A 71 9.69 -12.95 3.34
CA LEU A 71 9.71 -12.21 4.60
C LEU A 71 8.31 -11.78 5.06
N LEU A 72 7.41 -11.45 4.12
CA LEU A 72 6.02 -11.11 4.43
C LEU A 72 5.24 -12.31 4.97
N GLU A 73 5.36 -13.46 4.31
CA GLU A 73 4.48 -14.60 4.51
C GLU A 73 5.07 -15.68 5.42
N ASN A 74 6.41 -15.82 5.49
CA ASN A 74 7.11 -16.93 6.12
C ASN A 74 8.15 -16.53 7.17
N ASP A 75 8.16 -15.25 7.60
CA ASP A 75 9.04 -14.82 8.69
C ASP A 75 8.73 -15.62 9.98
N PRO A 76 9.69 -16.43 10.48
CA PRO A 76 9.46 -17.25 11.67
C PRO A 76 9.23 -16.41 12.93
N ASN A 77 9.56 -15.11 12.89
CA ASN A 77 9.36 -14.16 13.98
C ASN A 77 8.02 -13.40 13.88
N ALA A 78 7.23 -13.67 12.83
CA ALA A 78 5.91 -13.06 12.66
C ALA A 78 4.82 -13.98 13.22
N PRO A 79 3.99 -13.49 14.16
CA PRO A 79 2.82 -14.24 14.58
C PRO A 79 1.85 -14.45 13.43
N PHE A 80 1.14 -15.55 13.46
CA PHE A 80 0.06 -15.82 12.51
C PHE A 80 -1.12 -16.52 13.21
N MET A 81 -2.28 -16.46 12.58
CA MET A 81 -3.47 -17.21 12.94
C MET A 81 -4.01 -17.98 11.74
N GLY A 82 -4.78 -19.02 11.99
CA GLY A 82 -5.32 -19.89 10.95
C GLY A 82 -4.40 -21.08 10.64
N ASN A 83 -4.44 -21.56 9.39
CA ASN A 83 -3.74 -22.76 8.96
C ASN A 83 -2.31 -22.43 8.53
N ALA A 84 -1.29 -22.98 9.22
CA ALA A 84 0.11 -22.77 8.91
C ALA A 84 0.49 -23.23 7.47
N ASP A 85 -0.22 -24.26 6.97
CA ASP A 85 0.02 -24.87 5.64
C ASP A 85 -1.00 -24.37 4.60
N ALA A 86 -1.67 -23.23 4.86
CA ALA A 86 -2.66 -22.69 3.94
C ALA A 86 -2.06 -22.31 2.60
N GLY A 87 -2.82 -22.56 1.54
CA GLY A 87 -2.48 -22.15 0.18
C GLY A 87 -2.57 -20.63 -0.04
N THR A 88 -3.30 -19.91 0.85
CA THR A 88 -3.46 -18.46 0.73
C THR A 88 -3.06 -17.74 2.01
N VAL A 89 -2.17 -16.75 1.86
CA VAL A 89 -1.69 -15.93 2.97
C VAL A 89 -2.26 -14.52 2.86
N VAL A 90 -2.76 -14.03 3.99
CA VAL A 90 -3.18 -12.64 4.19
C VAL A 90 -2.17 -12.02 5.17
N VAL A 91 -1.52 -10.95 4.80
CA VAL A 91 -0.63 -10.21 5.70
C VAL A 91 -1.32 -8.93 6.14
N GLU A 92 -1.47 -8.71 7.43
CA GLU A 92 -2.08 -7.50 7.98
C GLU A 92 -1.05 -6.64 8.71
N PHE A 93 -0.89 -5.38 8.28
CA PHE A 93 -0.17 -4.33 9.00
C PHE A 93 -1.15 -3.52 9.81
N PHE A 94 -0.97 -3.44 11.12
CA PHE A 94 -1.98 -2.85 11.99
C PHE A 94 -1.38 -2.18 13.24
N ASP A 95 -2.25 -1.45 13.97
CA ASP A 95 -1.93 -0.74 15.21
C ASP A 95 -3.10 -0.87 16.19
N TYR A 96 -2.84 -1.25 17.43
CA TYR A 96 -3.86 -1.46 18.47
C TYR A 96 -4.62 -0.19 18.87
N ASN A 97 -4.08 0.99 18.62
CA ASN A 97 -4.74 2.28 18.84
C ASN A 97 -5.49 2.80 17.61
N CYS A 98 -5.40 2.10 16.49
CA CYS A 98 -6.11 2.48 15.28
C CYS A 98 -7.59 2.05 15.35
N PRO A 99 -8.56 2.99 15.30
CA PRO A 99 -9.97 2.63 15.35
C PRO A 99 -10.44 1.84 14.11
N TYR A 100 -9.74 2.02 12.98
CA TYR A 100 -10.01 1.26 11.76
C TYR A 100 -9.51 -0.19 11.89
N CYS A 101 -8.35 -0.42 12.53
CA CYS A 101 -7.85 -1.77 12.83
C CYS A 101 -8.78 -2.52 13.78
N LYS A 102 -9.27 -1.85 14.83
CA LYS A 102 -10.25 -2.44 15.76
C LYS A 102 -11.56 -2.88 15.07
N ARG A 103 -11.97 -2.17 14.01
CA ARG A 103 -13.11 -2.60 13.18
C ARG A 103 -12.74 -3.75 12.26
N ALA A 104 -11.62 -3.63 11.53
CA ALA A 104 -11.13 -4.67 10.62
C ALA A 104 -10.86 -6.00 11.34
N ALA A 105 -10.46 -5.97 12.61
CA ALA A 105 -10.23 -7.16 13.44
C ALA A 105 -11.46 -8.09 13.50
N ASN A 106 -12.68 -7.53 13.49
CA ASN A 106 -13.91 -8.36 13.45
C ASN A 106 -14.08 -9.04 12.08
N ASP A 107 -13.74 -8.33 10.98
CA ASP A 107 -13.83 -8.87 9.62
C ASP A 107 -12.75 -9.93 9.39
N VAL A 108 -11.53 -9.71 9.87
CA VAL A 108 -10.43 -10.69 9.83
C VAL A 108 -10.76 -11.92 10.65
N LYS A 109 -11.35 -11.76 11.86
CA LYS A 109 -11.82 -12.87 12.68
C LYS A 109 -12.92 -13.68 12.00
N ALA A 110 -13.85 -13.00 11.32
CA ALA A 110 -14.91 -13.65 10.55
C ALA A 110 -14.35 -14.37 9.31
N LEU A 111 -13.36 -13.81 8.64
CA LEU A 111 -12.66 -14.43 7.52
C LEU A 111 -11.98 -15.74 7.95
N LEU A 112 -11.22 -15.72 9.06
CA LEU A 112 -10.58 -16.90 9.65
C LEU A 112 -11.59 -17.99 10.04
N ALA A 113 -12.76 -17.59 10.53
CA ALA A 113 -13.82 -18.53 10.90
C ALA A 113 -14.54 -19.14 9.69
N ALA A 114 -14.62 -18.40 8.58
CA ALA A 114 -15.33 -18.83 7.36
C ALA A 114 -14.46 -19.72 6.45
N ASP A 115 -13.14 -19.61 6.53
CA ASP A 115 -12.22 -20.26 5.61
C ASP A 115 -11.04 -20.89 6.34
N SER A 116 -10.97 -22.22 6.32
CA SER A 116 -9.92 -23.00 6.98
C SER A 116 -8.62 -23.11 6.17
N ASP A 117 -8.60 -22.60 4.93
CA ASP A 117 -7.41 -22.63 4.05
C ASP A 117 -6.83 -21.24 3.87
N ILE A 118 -6.79 -20.48 4.96
CA ILE A 118 -6.06 -19.20 5.02
C ILE A 118 -5.13 -19.17 6.23
N LYS A 119 -4.04 -18.40 6.06
CA LYS A 119 -3.09 -18.02 7.09
C LYS A 119 -3.08 -16.49 7.14
N VAL A 120 -3.37 -15.91 8.31
CA VAL A 120 -3.23 -14.46 8.51
C VAL A 120 -1.93 -14.22 9.28
N VAL A 121 -0.98 -13.54 8.64
CA VAL A 121 0.29 -13.12 9.23
C VAL A 121 0.15 -11.70 9.75
N TYR A 122 0.52 -11.48 10.99
CA TYR A 122 0.38 -10.19 11.65
C TYR A 122 1.70 -9.42 11.67
N ARG A 123 1.67 -8.19 11.13
CA ARG A 123 2.78 -7.25 11.13
C ARG A 123 2.46 -6.10 12.07
N GLU A 124 2.97 -6.18 13.28
CA GLU A 124 2.87 -5.12 14.27
C GLU A 124 3.54 -3.84 13.73
N TRP A 125 2.73 -2.83 13.44
CA TRP A 125 3.19 -1.55 12.90
C TRP A 125 2.65 -0.38 13.73
N PRO A 126 3.23 -0.15 14.93
CA PRO A 126 2.74 0.84 15.89
C PRO A 126 3.15 2.27 15.48
N ILE A 127 2.25 2.99 14.83
CA ILE A 127 2.48 4.35 14.30
C ILE A 127 1.71 5.45 15.04
N LEU A 128 0.86 5.09 16.01
CA LEU A 128 -0.04 6.02 16.69
C LEU A 128 0.41 6.42 18.10
N GLY A 129 1.70 6.29 18.40
CA GLY A 129 2.33 6.78 19.63
C GLY A 129 2.75 5.68 20.60
N GLU A 130 3.23 6.09 21.80
CA GLU A 130 3.87 5.21 22.77
C GLU A 130 2.99 4.03 23.20
N GLY A 131 1.71 4.25 23.46
CA GLY A 131 0.79 3.18 23.82
C GLY A 131 0.64 2.11 22.73
N SER A 132 0.74 2.49 21.45
CA SER A 132 0.76 1.54 20.33
C SER A 132 2.04 0.70 20.37
N VAL A 133 3.18 1.33 20.61
CA VAL A 133 4.47 0.63 20.72
C VAL A 133 4.45 -0.36 21.88
N LEU A 134 3.95 0.06 23.06
CA LEU A 134 3.82 -0.82 24.22
C LEU A 134 2.88 -2.01 23.95
N ALA A 135 1.74 -1.77 23.28
CA ALA A 135 0.79 -2.83 22.95
C ALA A 135 1.40 -3.84 21.98
N ALA A 136 2.05 -3.38 20.91
CA ALA A 136 2.74 -4.23 19.94
C ALA A 136 3.84 -5.07 20.59
N ARG A 137 4.67 -4.45 21.44
CA ARG A 137 5.70 -5.17 22.22
C ARG A 137 5.09 -6.24 23.11
N ALA A 138 3.99 -5.92 23.81
CA ALA A 138 3.33 -6.87 24.69
C ALA A 138 2.71 -8.04 23.91
N ALA A 139 2.13 -7.81 22.73
CA ALA A 139 1.61 -8.87 21.87
C ALA A 139 2.74 -9.80 21.38
N LEU A 140 3.84 -9.24 20.91
CA LEU A 140 5.00 -10.00 20.47
C LEU A 140 5.66 -10.78 21.62
N ALA A 141 5.73 -10.20 22.82
CA ALA A 141 6.20 -10.91 24.00
C ALA A 141 5.24 -12.03 24.42
N ALA A 142 3.93 -11.84 24.24
CA ALA A 142 2.94 -12.90 24.45
C ALA A 142 3.11 -14.06 23.45
N HIS A 143 3.57 -13.78 22.23
CA HIS A 143 3.92 -14.80 21.24
C HIS A 143 4.99 -15.76 21.77
N ALA A 144 6.01 -15.25 22.46
CA ALA A 144 7.04 -16.08 23.10
C ALA A 144 6.50 -16.97 24.25
N GLN A 145 5.31 -16.68 24.78
CA GLN A 145 4.56 -17.50 25.74
C GLN A 145 3.48 -18.37 25.09
N GLY A 146 3.39 -18.40 23.75
CA GLY A 146 2.39 -19.16 22.98
C GLY A 146 0.96 -18.64 23.13
N LYS A 147 0.81 -17.34 23.45
CA LYS A 147 -0.48 -16.68 23.71
C LYS A 147 -0.69 -15.40 22.90
N TYR A 148 -0.14 -15.36 21.68
CA TYR A 148 -0.32 -14.21 20.82
C TYR A 148 -1.78 -13.95 20.48
N GLU A 149 -2.51 -14.97 20.07
CA GLU A 149 -3.91 -14.84 19.64
C GLU A 149 -4.79 -14.25 20.73
N GLU A 150 -4.72 -14.82 21.95
CA GLU A 150 -5.53 -14.34 23.08
C GLU A 150 -5.15 -12.89 23.45
N MET A 151 -3.87 -12.58 23.44
CA MET A 151 -3.40 -11.23 23.75
C MET A 151 -3.78 -10.23 22.66
N HIS A 152 -3.67 -10.61 21.38
CA HIS A 152 -4.07 -9.79 20.25
C HIS A 152 -5.55 -9.39 20.36
N TRP A 153 -6.44 -10.35 20.56
CA TRP A 153 -7.86 -10.04 20.69
C TRP A 153 -8.17 -9.20 21.92
N ALA A 154 -7.53 -9.48 23.05
CA ALA A 154 -7.70 -8.68 24.28
C ALA A 154 -7.24 -7.23 24.10
N LEU A 155 -6.16 -6.99 23.35
CA LEU A 155 -5.67 -5.64 23.03
C LEU A 155 -6.59 -4.90 22.05
N MET A 156 -7.14 -5.59 21.03
CA MET A 156 -8.11 -5.02 20.10
C MET A 156 -9.41 -4.60 20.79
N GLU A 157 -9.82 -5.28 21.87
CA GLU A 157 -11.02 -5.00 22.65
C GLU A 157 -10.85 -3.85 23.66
N ILE A 158 -9.62 -3.37 23.91
CA ILE A 158 -9.40 -2.23 24.82
C ILE A 158 -10.22 -1.03 24.37
N GLN A 159 -11.08 -0.52 25.27
CA GLN A 159 -11.87 0.69 25.02
C GLN A 159 -10.97 1.92 25.15
N GLY A 160 -11.02 2.82 24.16
CA GLY A 160 -10.14 3.97 24.09
C GLY A 160 -8.72 3.60 23.63
N ARG A 161 -7.73 4.27 24.20
CA ARG A 161 -6.33 4.04 23.87
C ARG A 161 -5.73 2.95 24.76
N ALA A 162 -4.92 2.08 24.14
CA ALA A 162 -4.07 1.17 24.88
C ALA A 162 -2.97 1.98 25.58
N GLU A 163 -2.91 1.82 26.87
CA GLU A 163 -1.90 2.39 27.76
C GLU A 163 -1.37 1.29 28.68
N GLU A 164 -0.24 1.51 29.35
CA GLU A 164 0.43 0.48 30.15
C GLU A 164 -0.53 -0.27 31.09
N ALA A 165 -1.37 0.45 31.83
CA ALA A 165 -2.30 -0.16 32.78
C ALA A 165 -3.31 -1.09 32.11
N SER A 166 -3.89 -0.69 30.97
CA SER A 166 -4.85 -1.49 30.20
C SER A 166 -4.19 -2.66 29.51
N ILE A 167 -2.96 -2.50 28.99
CA ILE A 167 -2.17 -3.56 28.37
C ILE A 167 -1.84 -4.65 29.39
N LEU A 168 -1.35 -4.26 30.60
CA LEU A 168 -1.05 -5.22 31.65
C LEU A 168 -2.31 -5.88 32.22
N ALA A 169 -3.46 -5.19 32.22
CA ALA A 169 -4.75 -5.79 32.56
C ALA A 169 -5.16 -6.85 31.52
N ALA A 170 -5.02 -6.57 30.23
CA ALA A 170 -5.25 -7.52 29.15
C ALA A 170 -4.34 -8.75 29.31
N ALA A 171 -3.04 -8.56 29.54
CA ALA A 171 -2.10 -9.64 29.76
C ALA A 171 -2.50 -10.58 30.93
N ARG A 172 -2.93 -9.99 32.05
CA ARG A 172 -3.43 -10.78 33.20
C ARG A 172 -4.71 -11.55 32.86
N SER A 173 -5.64 -10.92 32.11
CA SER A 173 -6.92 -11.54 31.75
C SER A 173 -6.75 -12.79 30.90
N VAL A 174 -5.71 -12.85 30.07
CA VAL A 174 -5.40 -14.01 29.22
C VAL A 174 -4.40 -14.97 29.89
N GLY A 175 -4.02 -14.72 31.16
CA GLY A 175 -3.20 -15.62 31.96
C GLY A 175 -1.73 -15.66 31.54
N LEU A 176 -1.17 -14.54 31.08
CA LEU A 176 0.26 -14.39 30.82
C LEU A 176 1.04 -14.23 32.13
N ASP A 177 2.27 -14.71 32.14
CA ASP A 177 3.27 -14.31 33.13
C ASP A 177 3.70 -12.87 32.83
N VAL A 178 3.19 -11.94 33.65
CA VAL A 178 3.41 -10.50 33.43
C VAL A 178 4.86 -10.11 33.67
N ALA A 179 5.57 -10.77 34.59
CA ALA A 179 6.97 -10.45 34.84
C ALA A 179 7.82 -10.85 33.64
N LYS A 180 7.62 -12.08 33.13
CA LYS A 180 8.26 -12.54 31.91
C LYS A 180 7.84 -11.70 30.67
N LEU A 181 6.57 -11.28 30.58
CA LEU A 181 6.09 -10.43 29.50
C LEU A 181 6.89 -9.12 29.44
N ILE A 182 7.07 -8.44 30.57
CA ILE A 182 7.81 -7.18 30.65
C ILE A 182 9.27 -7.37 30.23
N ASP A 183 9.92 -8.45 30.66
CA ASP A 183 11.29 -8.75 30.27
C ASP A 183 11.39 -9.04 28.75
N ASP A 184 10.46 -9.84 28.21
CA ASP A 184 10.44 -10.23 26.78
C ASP A 184 10.08 -9.06 25.84
N MET A 185 9.36 -8.03 26.30
CA MET A 185 9.02 -6.86 25.50
C MET A 185 10.23 -6.11 24.95
N GLU A 186 11.38 -6.21 25.61
CA GLU A 186 12.63 -5.57 25.18
C GLU A 186 13.56 -6.53 24.42
N SER A 187 13.11 -7.75 24.12
CA SER A 187 13.91 -8.75 23.43
C SER A 187 14.31 -8.33 22.02
N GLU A 188 15.39 -8.92 21.52
CA GLU A 188 15.85 -8.71 20.15
C GLU A 188 14.80 -9.18 19.12
N ALA A 189 14.08 -10.26 19.39
CA ALA A 189 13.01 -10.76 18.54
C ALA A 189 11.90 -9.72 18.35
N VAL A 190 11.45 -9.09 19.45
CA VAL A 190 10.45 -8.02 19.42
C VAL A 190 10.96 -6.81 18.65
N ASN A 191 12.17 -6.35 18.93
CA ASN A 191 12.77 -5.20 18.24
C ASN A 191 12.94 -5.46 16.75
N SER A 192 13.41 -6.66 16.38
CA SER A 192 13.58 -7.08 15.00
C SER A 192 12.25 -7.11 14.25
N HIS A 193 11.20 -7.71 14.84
CA HIS A 193 9.88 -7.75 14.22
C HIS A 193 9.34 -6.35 13.91
N LEU A 194 9.41 -5.42 14.87
CA LEU A 194 8.94 -4.05 14.68
C LEU A 194 9.74 -3.32 13.59
N ALA A 195 11.06 -3.49 13.56
CA ALA A 195 11.91 -2.89 12.54
C ALA A 195 11.61 -3.46 11.14
N VAL A 196 11.44 -4.78 11.03
CA VAL A 196 11.08 -5.46 9.77
C VAL A 196 9.71 -4.99 9.30
N SER A 197 8.69 -4.98 10.17
CA SER A 197 7.34 -4.54 9.81
C SER A 197 7.33 -3.09 9.31
N GLN A 198 8.06 -2.19 9.98
CA GLN A 198 8.21 -0.80 9.53
C GLN A 198 8.92 -0.70 8.18
N GLY A 199 9.95 -1.50 7.96
CA GLY A 199 10.67 -1.56 6.69
C GLY A 199 9.75 -2.01 5.56
N LEU A 200 9.07 -3.15 5.73
CA LEU A 200 8.12 -3.71 4.77
C LEU A 200 7.00 -2.73 4.43
N ALA A 201 6.36 -2.12 5.44
CA ALA A 201 5.29 -1.16 5.23
C ALA A 201 5.74 0.04 4.38
N ARG A 202 6.91 0.58 4.67
CA ARG A 202 7.51 1.69 3.89
C ARG A 202 7.82 1.27 2.46
N ASP A 203 8.47 0.11 2.27
CA ASP A 203 8.93 -0.36 0.97
C ASP A 203 7.74 -0.75 0.06
N LEU A 204 6.62 -1.19 0.64
CA LEU A 204 5.34 -1.41 -0.04
C LEU A 204 4.50 -0.14 -0.22
N GLY A 205 4.97 1.01 0.26
CA GLY A 205 4.29 2.30 0.10
C GLY A 205 3.07 2.51 0.99
N PHE A 206 2.90 1.72 2.05
CA PHE A 206 1.82 1.93 3.01
C PHE A 206 2.04 3.20 3.83
N THR A 207 0.96 3.96 4.04
CA THR A 207 0.99 5.25 4.76
C THR A 207 0.13 5.26 6.01
N GLY A 208 -0.56 4.17 6.32
CA GLY A 208 -1.46 4.06 7.47
C GLY A 208 -1.97 2.64 7.70
N THR A 209 -2.65 2.45 8.81
CA THR A 209 -3.20 1.16 9.25
C THR A 209 -4.74 1.16 9.28
N PRO A 210 -5.38 0.00 9.06
CA PRO A 210 -4.78 -1.24 8.63
C PRO A 210 -4.31 -1.17 7.17
N ALA A 211 -3.41 -2.08 6.77
CA ALA A 211 -3.11 -2.33 5.38
C ALA A 211 -2.90 -3.84 5.20
N PHE A 212 -3.26 -4.37 4.03
CA PHE A 212 -3.18 -5.81 3.77
C PHE A 212 -2.35 -6.10 2.53
N VAL A 213 -1.71 -7.26 2.54
CA VAL A 213 -1.16 -7.91 1.35
C VAL A 213 -1.87 -9.25 1.19
N ILE A 214 -2.53 -9.45 0.05
CA ILE A 214 -3.30 -10.66 -0.27
C ILE A 214 -2.94 -11.08 -1.69
N GLY A 215 -2.17 -12.16 -1.85
CA GLY A 215 -1.55 -12.47 -3.14
C GLY A 215 -0.69 -11.30 -3.63
N ASP A 216 -0.99 -10.78 -4.82
CA ASP A 216 -0.30 -9.61 -5.39
C ASP A 216 -1.02 -8.27 -5.07
N ALA A 217 -2.16 -8.32 -4.40
CA ALA A 217 -2.91 -7.13 -4.06
C ALA A 217 -2.34 -6.42 -2.83
N LEU A 218 -2.03 -5.12 -2.98
CA LEU A 218 -1.74 -4.20 -1.89
C LEU A 218 -3.02 -3.41 -1.56
N VAL A 219 -3.56 -3.61 -0.37
CA VAL A 219 -4.85 -3.06 0.05
C VAL A 219 -4.65 -2.04 1.17
N PRO A 220 -4.59 -0.74 0.88
CA PRO A 220 -4.47 0.29 1.90
C PRO A 220 -5.81 0.57 2.56
N GLY A 221 -5.85 0.52 3.89
CA GLY A 221 -7.05 0.81 4.68
C GLY A 221 -7.89 -0.41 5.02
N ALA A 222 -8.94 -0.16 5.79
CA ALA A 222 -9.91 -1.17 6.17
C ALA A 222 -10.89 -1.43 5.02
N VAL A 223 -11.06 -2.70 4.67
CA VAL A 223 -12.05 -3.19 3.71
C VAL A 223 -13.02 -4.12 4.42
N PRO A 224 -14.27 -4.23 3.98
CA PRO A 224 -15.26 -5.10 4.59
C PRO A 224 -14.99 -6.59 4.29
N LEU A 225 -15.62 -7.48 5.05
CA LEU A 225 -15.41 -8.92 4.94
C LEU A 225 -15.62 -9.49 3.53
N ASP A 226 -16.65 -9.04 2.83
CA ASP A 226 -16.95 -9.48 1.46
C ASP A 226 -15.81 -9.14 0.48
N GLU A 227 -15.22 -7.97 0.59
CA GLU A 227 -14.06 -7.58 -0.21
C GLU A 227 -12.81 -8.39 0.17
N LEU A 228 -12.57 -8.65 1.47
CA LEU A 228 -11.50 -9.56 1.88
C LEU A 228 -11.66 -10.96 1.28
N GLN A 229 -12.89 -11.49 1.26
CA GLN A 229 -13.19 -12.80 0.67
C GLN A 229 -12.97 -12.82 -0.84
N GLU A 230 -13.34 -11.76 -1.55
CA GLU A 230 -13.10 -11.62 -2.99
C GLU A 230 -11.60 -11.60 -3.30
N LEU A 231 -10.82 -10.82 -2.55
CA LEU A 231 -9.37 -10.73 -2.70
C LEU A 231 -8.67 -12.09 -2.42
N VAL A 232 -9.11 -12.80 -1.39
CA VAL A 232 -8.62 -14.17 -1.11
C VAL A 232 -8.97 -15.13 -2.24
N ALA A 233 -10.20 -15.07 -2.77
CA ALA A 233 -10.60 -15.90 -3.90
C ALA A 233 -9.78 -15.60 -5.17
N GLN A 234 -9.50 -14.32 -5.43
CA GLN A 234 -8.65 -13.90 -6.54
C GLN A 234 -7.21 -14.39 -6.37
N ALA A 235 -6.62 -14.23 -5.19
CA ALA A 235 -5.25 -14.70 -4.93
C ALA A 235 -5.09 -16.21 -5.17
N ARG A 236 -6.14 -17.01 -4.94
CA ARG A 236 -6.15 -18.46 -5.23
C ARG A 236 -6.17 -18.80 -6.71
N THR A 237 -6.70 -17.92 -7.55
CA THR A 237 -6.76 -18.16 -8.99
C THR A 237 -5.50 -17.72 -9.73
N ASP A 238 -4.77 -16.78 -9.15
CA ASP A 238 -3.60 -16.14 -9.76
C ASP A 238 -2.27 -16.83 -9.35
N GLY A 239 -2.27 -17.67 -8.31
CA GLY A 239 -1.13 -18.46 -7.79
C GLY A 239 -1.20 -19.90 -8.21
#